data_f3d09d257597ebe714e3b957bcd28e1d
#
_entry.id   f3d09d257597ebe714e3b957bcd28e1d
#
_cell.length_a   1.000
_cell.length_b   1.000
_cell.length_c   1.000
_cell.angle_alpha   90.00
_cell.angle_beta   90.00
_cell.angle_gamma   90.00
#
_symmetry.space_group_name_H-M   'P 1'
#
loop_
_entity.id
_entity.type
_entity.pdbx_description
1 polymer ?
#
loop_
_entity_poly.entity_id
_entity_poly.type
_entity_poly.pdbx_seq_one_letter_code
_entity_poly.pdbx_strand_id
1 'polypeptide(L)'
;MSRKPPLLANPLDPMKAASRHKQYGHTLVQSLVGMVLSAWVLTAAFAAFAWVQSNHQHMQTLAEVHQRLHAALALIQMRVSRAGAPALQFDAQGQVSLLSLHASLQGSNSNLSLTHHSSLTPADCQGHQASSLPLIQDDFKRSARYELSCKDTLRSNTNYQALLDNIQQLGFVYAQSLPGAVPQMQWRSANQVSDWQAVRGLQACIQTKQAGASPPATLSCNTELALATPALAWRGVAHLRHAKP
;
A
#
# COMPACT_ATOMS: atom_id res chain seq x y z
N MET A 1 53.04 -19.50 42.62
CA MET A 1 53.98 -18.34 42.86
C MET A 1 53.20 -17.06 42.70
N SER A 2 52.78 -16.52 43.84
CA SER A 2 51.92 -15.30 43.96
C SER A 2 52.83 -14.10 44.21
N ARG A 3 52.77 -13.12 43.33
CA ARG A 3 53.45 -11.81 43.61
C ARG A 3 52.37 -10.76 43.81
N LYS A 4 52.31 -10.29 45.07
CA LYS A 4 51.59 -9.07 45.48
C LYS A 4 52.32 -7.82 44.95
N PRO A 5 51.64 -6.82 44.36
CA PRO A 5 52.25 -5.51 44.12
C PRO A 5 52.24 -4.64 45.40
N PRO A 6 53.21 -3.73 45.55
CA PRO A 6 53.36 -2.90 46.74
C PRO A 6 52.36 -1.75 46.76
N LEU A 7 51.88 -1.45 47.99
CA LEU A 7 51.08 -0.29 48.33
C LEU A 7 51.94 0.98 48.23
N LEU A 8 51.64 1.86 47.26
CA LEU A 8 52.18 3.21 47.21
C LEU A 8 51.35 4.08 48.13
N ALA A 9 52.00 4.57 49.14
CA ALA A 9 51.47 5.60 50.07
C ALA A 9 51.24 6.89 49.33
N ASN A 10 50.00 7.41 49.38
CA ASN A 10 49.63 8.68 48.87
C ASN A 10 50.00 9.80 49.86
N PRO A 11 50.81 10.79 49.51
CA PRO A 11 51.09 11.88 50.38
C PRO A 11 49.86 12.79 50.54
N LEU A 12 49.52 13.10 51.78
CA LEU A 12 48.47 14.00 52.19
C LEU A 12 48.68 15.36 51.54
N ASP A 13 47.88 15.72 50.58
CA ASP A 13 47.79 17.06 50.01
C ASP A 13 47.26 18.04 51.07
N PRO A 14 47.94 19.17 51.29
CA PRO A 14 47.51 20.15 52.25
C PRO A 14 46.23 20.80 51.77
N MET A 15 45.25 20.89 52.63
CA MET A 15 43.96 21.55 52.50
C MET A 15 44.12 22.89 51.75
N LYS A 16 43.71 22.92 50.51
CA LYS A 16 43.50 24.20 49.81
C LYS A 16 42.41 24.96 50.52
N ALA A 17 42.83 26.11 51.11
CA ALA A 17 41.95 27.06 51.76
C ALA A 17 40.77 27.37 50.83
N ALA A 18 39.57 27.04 51.28
CA ALA A 18 38.33 27.33 50.58
C ALA A 18 38.24 28.84 50.37
N SER A 19 38.44 29.25 49.13
CA SER A 19 38.17 30.62 48.69
C SER A 19 36.70 30.92 48.99
N ARG A 20 36.46 31.77 50.00
CA ARG A 20 35.13 32.31 50.26
C ARG A 20 34.73 33.17 49.06
N HIS A 21 34.07 32.58 48.10
CA HIS A 21 33.36 33.33 47.09
C HIS A 21 32.35 34.22 47.79
N LYS A 22 32.60 35.53 47.72
CA LYS A 22 31.62 36.55 48.15
C LYS A 22 30.34 36.28 47.40
N GLN A 23 29.34 35.72 48.06
CA GLN A 23 27.97 35.58 47.52
C GLN A 23 27.45 37.01 47.36
N TYR A 24 27.56 37.52 46.15
CA TYR A 24 26.81 38.73 45.76
C TYR A 24 25.34 38.34 45.83
N GLY A 25 24.59 39.00 46.72
CA GLY A 25 23.16 38.80 46.86
C GLY A 25 22.49 38.99 45.51
N HIS A 26 22.00 37.89 44.95
CA HIS A 26 21.17 37.96 43.77
C HIS A 26 19.99 38.87 44.10
N THR A 27 19.91 40.01 43.45
CA THR A 27 18.79 40.91 43.64
C THR A 27 17.52 40.21 43.21
N LEU A 28 16.44 40.43 43.92
CA LEU A 28 15.13 39.84 43.68
C LEU A 28 14.69 40.01 42.21
N VAL A 29 15.13 41.12 41.59
CA VAL A 29 14.96 41.44 40.18
C VAL A 29 15.65 40.42 39.25
N GLN A 30 16.88 39.97 39.59
CA GLN A 30 17.59 38.98 38.78
C GLN A 30 16.89 37.62 38.77
N SER A 31 16.32 37.19 39.89
CA SER A 31 15.56 35.95 39.96
C SER A 31 14.24 36.06 39.20
N LEU A 32 13.59 37.24 39.24
CA LEU A 32 12.34 37.48 38.49
C LEU A 32 12.57 37.45 36.96
N VAL A 33 13.62 38.12 36.48
CA VAL A 33 14.02 38.11 35.08
C VAL A 33 14.37 36.70 34.63
N GLY A 34 15.10 35.93 35.46
CA GLY A 34 15.42 34.52 35.16
C GLY A 34 14.18 33.64 35.04
N MET A 35 13.18 33.83 35.90
CA MET A 35 11.92 33.08 35.79
C MET A 35 11.13 33.40 34.51
N VAL A 36 11.04 34.66 34.14
CA VAL A 36 10.35 35.10 32.92
C VAL A 36 11.06 34.54 31.70
N LEU A 37 12.37 34.63 31.59
CA LEU A 37 13.12 34.09 30.47
C LEU A 37 12.99 32.57 30.37
N SER A 38 13.07 31.84 31.49
CA SER A 38 12.90 30.39 31.48
C SER A 38 11.48 29.97 31.07
N ALA A 39 10.45 30.72 31.49
CA ALA A 39 9.08 30.47 31.06
C ALA A 39 8.91 30.64 29.52
N TRP A 40 9.54 31.67 28.94
CA TRP A 40 9.54 31.88 27.48
C TRP A 40 10.24 30.76 26.72
N VAL A 41 11.40 30.32 27.19
CA VAL A 41 12.12 29.19 26.57
C VAL A 41 11.28 27.92 26.65
N LEU A 42 10.64 27.63 27.77
CA LEU A 42 9.78 26.47 27.93
C LEU A 42 8.57 26.52 26.98
N THR A 43 7.90 27.67 26.87
CA THR A 43 6.77 27.81 25.96
C THR A 43 7.17 27.61 24.49
N ALA A 44 8.32 28.16 24.08
CA ALA A 44 8.86 27.96 22.75
C ALA A 44 9.21 26.46 22.49
N ALA A 45 9.81 25.79 23.47
CA ALA A 45 10.14 24.38 23.38
C ALA A 45 8.88 23.50 23.26
N PHE A 46 7.83 23.78 24.05
CA PHE A 46 6.56 23.08 23.95
C PHE A 46 5.86 23.29 22.59
N ALA A 47 5.88 24.53 22.07
CA ALA A 47 5.32 24.83 20.76
C ALA A 47 6.05 24.07 19.65
N ALA A 48 7.38 24.04 19.68
CA ALA A 48 8.19 23.29 18.74
C ALA A 48 7.91 21.77 18.82
N PHE A 49 7.83 21.24 20.04
CA PHE A 49 7.51 19.83 20.26
C PHE A 49 6.11 19.46 19.71
N ALA A 50 5.09 20.26 19.99
CA ALA A 50 3.73 20.05 19.50
C ALA A 50 3.69 20.07 17.95
N TRP A 51 4.43 20.97 17.32
CA TRP A 51 4.53 21.04 15.87
C TRP A 51 5.22 19.80 15.27
N VAL A 52 6.33 19.33 15.86
CA VAL A 52 7.03 18.10 15.44
C VAL A 52 6.12 16.89 15.60
N GLN A 53 5.39 16.80 16.72
CA GLN A 53 4.49 15.69 16.97
C GLN A 53 3.32 15.65 15.97
N SER A 54 2.72 16.81 15.65
CA SER A 54 1.69 16.93 14.64
C SER A 54 2.18 16.50 13.25
N ASN A 55 3.36 16.95 12.84
CA ASN A 55 3.98 16.53 11.58
C ASN A 55 4.26 15.03 11.55
N HIS A 56 4.75 14.47 12.64
CA HIS A 56 5.02 13.03 12.73
C HIS A 56 3.75 12.21 12.57
N GLN A 57 2.66 12.58 13.23
CA GLN A 57 1.36 11.92 13.07
C GLN A 57 0.83 12.02 11.63
N HIS A 58 0.99 13.17 10.99
CA HIS A 58 0.60 13.34 9.59
C HIS A 58 1.40 12.43 8.65
N MET A 59 2.71 12.34 8.85
CA MET A 59 3.57 11.45 8.05
C MET A 59 3.26 9.98 8.28
N GLN A 60 2.93 9.58 9.51
CA GLN A 60 2.50 8.20 9.81
C GLN A 60 1.20 7.85 9.09
N THR A 61 0.19 8.74 9.12
CA THR A 61 -1.08 8.52 8.42
C THR A 61 -0.87 8.38 6.91
N LEU A 62 -0.01 9.21 6.31
CA LEU A 62 0.33 9.10 4.90
C LEU A 62 1.02 7.79 4.57
N ALA A 63 1.99 7.38 5.39
CA ALA A 63 2.71 6.13 5.20
C ALA A 63 1.77 4.91 5.30
N GLU A 64 0.83 4.92 6.25
CA GLU A 64 -0.18 3.88 6.40
C GLU A 64 -1.10 3.78 5.17
N VAL A 65 -1.61 4.90 4.66
CA VAL A 65 -2.43 4.94 3.45
C VAL A 65 -1.64 4.41 2.25
N HIS A 66 -0.38 4.82 2.10
CA HIS A 66 0.51 4.32 1.06
C HIS A 66 0.68 2.80 1.13
N GLN A 67 0.98 2.28 2.32
CA GLN A 67 1.20 0.85 2.52
C GLN A 67 -0.06 0.03 2.19
N ARG A 68 -1.22 0.48 2.65
CA ARG A 68 -2.51 -0.17 2.34
C ARG A 68 -2.82 -0.14 0.85
N LEU A 69 -2.55 0.98 0.19
CA LEU A 69 -2.74 1.14 -1.25
C LEU A 69 -1.84 0.19 -2.06
N HIS A 70 -0.57 0.12 -1.67
CA HIS A 70 0.38 -0.84 -2.26
C HIS A 70 -0.07 -2.29 -2.09
N ALA A 71 -0.54 -2.66 -0.89
CA ALA A 71 -1.02 -4.01 -0.63
C ALA A 71 -2.24 -4.36 -1.49
N ALA A 72 -3.19 -3.42 -1.64
CA ALA A 72 -4.36 -3.61 -2.48
C ALA A 72 -4.00 -3.78 -3.97
N LEU A 73 -3.08 -2.95 -4.49
CA LEU A 73 -2.59 -3.09 -5.86
C LEU A 73 -1.80 -4.38 -6.08
N ALA A 74 -0.95 -4.75 -5.13
CA ALA A 74 -0.21 -6.01 -5.20
C ALA A 74 -1.15 -7.22 -5.22
N LEU A 75 -2.24 -7.17 -4.45
CA LEU A 75 -3.29 -8.20 -4.49
C LEU A 75 -3.92 -8.27 -5.90
N ILE A 76 -4.36 -7.16 -6.46
CA ILE A 76 -4.93 -7.11 -7.81
C ILE A 76 -3.92 -7.64 -8.84
N GLN A 77 -2.65 -7.21 -8.77
CA GLN A 77 -1.60 -7.67 -9.69
C GLN A 77 -1.37 -9.18 -9.59
N MET A 78 -1.32 -9.71 -8.38
CA MET A 78 -1.18 -11.15 -8.14
C MET A 78 -2.37 -11.92 -8.73
N ARG A 79 -3.60 -11.42 -8.56
CA ARG A 79 -4.80 -12.05 -9.13
C ARG A 79 -4.83 -11.97 -10.65
N VAL A 80 -4.50 -10.81 -11.22
CA VAL A 80 -4.40 -10.64 -12.67
C VAL A 80 -3.34 -11.57 -13.28
N SER A 81 -2.20 -11.74 -12.64
CA SER A 81 -1.15 -12.62 -13.13
C SER A 81 -1.55 -14.11 -13.12
N ARG A 82 -2.54 -14.47 -12.32
CA ARG A 82 -3.13 -15.82 -12.27
C ARG A 82 -4.35 -15.99 -13.18
N ALA A 83 -4.93 -14.90 -13.65
CA ALA A 83 -6.11 -14.95 -14.51
C ALA A 83 -5.82 -15.81 -15.75
N GLY A 84 -6.75 -16.71 -16.07
CA GLY A 84 -6.59 -17.66 -17.17
C GLY A 84 -5.68 -18.86 -16.90
N ALA A 85 -5.15 -19.01 -15.68
CA ALA A 85 -4.38 -20.19 -15.33
C ALA A 85 -5.24 -21.46 -15.54
N PRO A 86 -4.77 -22.42 -16.37
CA PRO A 86 -5.49 -23.65 -16.62
C PRO A 86 -5.40 -24.57 -15.40
N ALA A 87 -6.38 -25.45 -15.23
CA ALA A 87 -6.24 -26.58 -14.34
C ALA A 87 -5.49 -27.71 -15.04
N LEU A 88 -4.59 -28.36 -14.31
CA LEU A 88 -4.01 -29.64 -14.69
C LEU A 88 -4.97 -30.74 -14.24
N GLN A 89 -5.50 -31.50 -15.18
CA GLN A 89 -6.32 -32.65 -14.90
C GLN A 89 -5.56 -33.91 -15.31
N PHE A 90 -5.47 -34.88 -14.40
CA PHE A 90 -4.89 -36.18 -14.67
C PHE A 90 -6.03 -37.15 -14.94
N ASP A 91 -5.97 -37.84 -16.05
CA ASP A 91 -6.87 -38.94 -16.32
C ASP A 91 -6.49 -40.21 -15.56
N ALA A 92 -7.34 -41.24 -15.65
CA ALA A 92 -7.10 -42.52 -14.99
C ALA A 92 -5.83 -43.24 -15.52
N GLN A 93 -5.32 -42.82 -16.67
CA GLN A 93 -4.12 -43.33 -17.33
C GLN A 93 -2.89 -42.50 -17.00
N GLY A 94 -3.04 -41.45 -16.17
CA GLY A 94 -1.95 -40.53 -15.76
C GLY A 94 -1.58 -39.50 -16.84
N GLN A 95 -2.38 -39.40 -17.92
CA GLN A 95 -2.17 -38.36 -18.93
C GLN A 95 -2.63 -37.00 -18.41
N VAL A 96 -1.83 -35.97 -18.69
CA VAL A 96 -2.11 -34.61 -18.28
C VAL A 96 -2.93 -33.91 -19.36
N SER A 97 -4.12 -33.48 -19.01
CA SER A 97 -4.91 -32.57 -19.84
C SER A 97 -4.98 -31.16 -19.20
N LEU A 98 -5.00 -30.14 -20.05
CA LEU A 98 -5.15 -28.75 -19.64
C LEU A 98 -6.61 -28.32 -19.83
N LEU A 99 -7.27 -28.04 -18.71
CA LEU A 99 -8.59 -27.41 -18.74
C LEU A 99 -8.42 -25.91 -18.93
N SER A 100 -8.55 -25.42 -20.17
CA SER A 100 -8.40 -23.99 -20.48
C SER A 100 -9.69 -23.22 -20.19
N LEU A 101 -9.54 -21.97 -19.74
CA LEU A 101 -10.65 -21.05 -19.55
C LEU A 101 -10.88 -20.22 -20.82
N HIS A 102 -12.15 -20.08 -21.22
CA HIS A 102 -12.52 -19.29 -22.39
C HIS A 102 -12.51 -17.78 -22.11
N ALA A 103 -12.83 -17.38 -20.88
CA ALA A 103 -12.84 -15.97 -20.45
C ALA A 103 -12.18 -15.85 -19.08
N SER A 104 -10.94 -15.40 -19.08
CA SER A 104 -10.15 -15.28 -17.86
C SER A 104 -10.25 -13.92 -17.21
N LEU A 105 -10.61 -12.90 -17.98
CA LEU A 105 -10.70 -11.52 -17.57
C LEU A 105 -11.87 -10.84 -18.26
N GLN A 106 -12.69 -10.17 -17.48
CA GLN A 106 -13.78 -9.32 -17.95
C GLN A 106 -13.87 -8.10 -17.03
N GLY A 107 -14.48 -7.03 -17.49
CA GLY A 107 -14.64 -5.90 -16.61
C GLY A 107 -15.33 -4.71 -17.26
N SER A 108 -15.40 -3.66 -16.48
CA SER A 108 -15.80 -2.32 -16.89
C SER A 108 -14.69 -1.33 -16.51
N ASN A 109 -14.95 -0.05 -16.70
CA ASN A 109 -13.99 0.97 -16.26
C ASN A 109 -13.80 1.01 -14.74
N SER A 110 -14.75 0.49 -13.96
CA SER A 110 -14.73 0.52 -12.48
C SER A 110 -14.87 -0.85 -11.80
N ASN A 111 -15.11 -1.90 -12.57
CA ASN A 111 -15.25 -3.27 -12.07
C ASN A 111 -14.31 -4.18 -12.83
N LEU A 112 -13.75 -5.15 -12.13
CA LEU A 112 -12.85 -6.15 -12.69
C LEU A 112 -13.27 -7.53 -12.19
N SER A 113 -13.49 -8.47 -13.11
CA SER A 113 -13.77 -9.87 -12.84
C SER A 113 -12.64 -10.72 -13.40
N LEU A 114 -12.04 -11.54 -12.55
CA LEU A 114 -10.90 -12.40 -12.86
C LEU A 114 -11.28 -13.84 -12.59
N THR A 115 -11.04 -14.71 -13.55
CA THR A 115 -11.34 -16.14 -13.42
C THR A 115 -10.06 -16.95 -13.62
N HIS A 116 -9.80 -17.87 -12.72
CA HIS A 116 -8.65 -18.77 -12.79
C HIS A 116 -8.95 -20.11 -12.12
N HIS A 117 -8.22 -21.15 -12.50
CA HIS A 117 -8.20 -22.39 -11.74
C HIS A 117 -7.14 -22.33 -10.66
N SER A 118 -7.46 -22.84 -9.49
CA SER A 118 -6.49 -22.95 -8.40
C SER A 118 -5.76 -24.27 -8.46
N SER A 119 -4.45 -24.23 -8.65
CA SER A 119 -3.62 -25.43 -8.71
C SER A 119 -2.86 -25.75 -7.42
N LEU A 120 -2.50 -24.77 -6.61
CA LEU A 120 -1.60 -25.00 -5.47
C LEU A 120 -2.04 -24.38 -4.14
N THR A 121 -2.70 -23.25 -4.17
CA THR A 121 -3.28 -22.61 -2.99
C THR A 121 -4.59 -21.98 -3.37
N PRO A 122 -5.69 -22.69 -3.16
CA PRO A 122 -7.01 -22.25 -3.58
C PRO A 122 -7.55 -21.16 -2.63
N ALA A 123 -6.83 -20.05 -2.50
CA ALA A 123 -7.32 -18.92 -1.75
C ALA A 123 -7.92 -17.89 -2.70
N ASP A 124 -9.13 -17.47 -2.41
CA ASP A 124 -9.82 -16.34 -3.05
C ASP A 124 -9.24 -15.00 -2.62
N CYS A 125 -9.76 -13.89 -3.14
CA CYS A 125 -9.32 -12.56 -2.76
C CYS A 125 -9.59 -12.19 -1.29
N GLN A 126 -10.40 -12.97 -0.58
CA GLN A 126 -10.71 -12.84 0.84
C GLN A 126 -9.88 -13.80 1.70
N GLY A 127 -9.02 -14.61 1.09
CA GLY A 127 -8.15 -15.59 1.78
C GLY A 127 -8.85 -16.91 2.14
N HIS A 128 -10.08 -17.15 1.67
CA HIS A 128 -10.74 -18.43 1.88
C HIS A 128 -10.10 -19.50 1.00
N GLN A 129 -9.89 -20.68 1.59
CA GLN A 129 -9.36 -21.83 0.87
C GLN A 129 -10.49 -22.73 0.38
N ALA A 130 -10.38 -23.19 -0.85
CA ALA A 130 -11.28 -24.20 -1.39
C ALA A 130 -10.75 -25.60 -1.14
N SER A 131 -11.64 -26.53 -0.86
CA SER A 131 -11.31 -27.93 -0.58
C SER A 131 -11.05 -28.79 -1.81
N SER A 132 -11.33 -28.28 -3.01
CA SER A 132 -11.15 -29.00 -4.29
C SER A 132 -10.57 -28.03 -5.32
N LEU A 133 -10.19 -28.50 -6.51
CA LEU A 133 -9.69 -27.64 -7.61
C LEU A 133 -10.85 -26.81 -8.25
N PRO A 134 -11.33 -25.75 -7.62
CA PRO A 134 -12.45 -25.01 -8.14
C PRO A 134 -12.01 -23.96 -9.13
N LEU A 135 -12.96 -23.58 -9.93
CA LEU A 135 -12.90 -22.33 -10.65
C LEU A 135 -13.10 -21.19 -9.65
N ILE A 136 -12.10 -20.33 -9.52
CA ILE A 136 -12.16 -19.16 -8.67
C ILE A 136 -12.46 -17.95 -9.54
N GLN A 137 -13.45 -17.16 -9.14
CA GLN A 137 -13.75 -15.88 -9.75
C GLN A 137 -13.67 -14.79 -8.68
N ASP A 138 -12.74 -13.89 -8.85
CA ASP A 138 -12.54 -12.72 -7.98
C ASP A 138 -13.13 -11.48 -8.66
N ASP A 139 -14.09 -10.84 -8.03
CA ASP A 139 -14.71 -9.61 -8.52
C ASP A 139 -14.28 -8.41 -7.67
N PHE A 140 -13.62 -7.45 -8.29
CA PHE A 140 -13.20 -6.21 -7.67
C PHE A 140 -14.07 -5.04 -8.14
N LYS A 141 -14.54 -4.21 -7.21
CA LYS A 141 -15.28 -3.00 -7.53
C LYS A 141 -15.13 -1.93 -6.45
N ARG A 142 -15.46 -0.70 -6.82
CA ARG A 142 -15.70 0.35 -5.83
C ARG A 142 -17.13 0.25 -5.31
N SER A 143 -17.29 0.18 -3.99
CA SER A 143 -18.61 0.21 -3.35
C SER A 143 -19.19 1.63 -3.31
N ALA A 144 -20.50 1.73 -3.05
CA ALA A 144 -21.16 3.02 -2.81
C ALA A 144 -20.62 3.72 -1.53
N ARG A 145 -19.98 2.98 -0.64
CA ARG A 145 -19.34 3.51 0.58
C ARG A 145 -17.91 4.00 0.35
N TYR A 146 -17.48 4.14 -0.91
CA TYR A 146 -16.12 4.55 -1.26
C TYR A 146 -15.04 3.56 -0.78
N GLU A 147 -15.31 2.27 -0.89
CA GLU A 147 -14.37 1.20 -0.54
C GLU A 147 -13.98 0.43 -1.79
N LEU A 148 -12.72 0.02 -1.89
CA LEU A 148 -12.34 -1.06 -2.79
C LEU A 148 -12.81 -2.37 -2.16
N SER A 149 -13.72 -3.05 -2.83
CA SER A 149 -14.29 -4.28 -2.32
C SER A 149 -14.01 -5.42 -3.26
N CYS A 150 -13.81 -6.59 -2.68
CA CYS A 150 -13.67 -7.85 -3.39
C CYS A 150 -14.75 -8.83 -3.00
N LYS A 151 -15.27 -9.57 -3.98
CA LYS A 151 -16.18 -10.69 -3.80
C LYS A 151 -15.58 -11.92 -4.46
N ASP A 152 -15.71 -13.06 -3.78
CA ASP A 152 -15.41 -14.38 -4.29
C ASP A 152 -16.69 -15.15 -4.66
N THR A 153 -16.58 -16.06 -5.62
CA THR A 153 -17.68 -16.92 -6.03
C THR A 153 -17.63 -18.34 -5.44
N LEU A 154 -16.60 -18.68 -4.67
CA LEU A 154 -16.50 -20.00 -4.02
C LEU A 154 -17.61 -20.28 -3.01
N ARG A 155 -18.24 -19.25 -2.48
CA ARG A 155 -19.37 -19.35 -1.57
C ARG A 155 -20.60 -18.72 -2.21
N SER A 156 -21.67 -19.46 -2.28
CA SER A 156 -22.98 -19.03 -2.82
C SER A 156 -23.59 -17.79 -2.14
N ASN A 157 -23.01 -17.34 -1.03
CA ASN A 157 -23.54 -16.27 -0.18
C ASN A 157 -22.49 -15.22 0.21
N THR A 158 -21.48 -15.02 -0.61
CA THR A 158 -20.40 -14.11 -0.29
C THR A 158 -20.77 -12.66 -0.60
N ASN A 159 -20.76 -11.85 0.44
CA ASN A 159 -20.85 -10.41 0.33
C ASN A 159 -19.49 -9.83 -0.10
N TYR A 160 -19.51 -8.68 -0.74
CA TYR A 160 -18.29 -7.93 -0.99
C TYR A 160 -17.64 -7.54 0.35
N GLN A 161 -16.36 -7.86 0.51
CA GLN A 161 -15.54 -7.39 1.64
C GLN A 161 -14.72 -6.18 1.23
N ALA A 162 -14.65 -5.19 2.10
CA ALA A 162 -13.81 -4.02 1.91
C ALA A 162 -12.34 -4.40 2.10
N LEU A 163 -11.52 -4.05 1.13
CA LEU A 163 -10.06 -4.21 1.16
C LEU A 163 -9.36 -2.89 1.51
N LEU A 164 -9.94 -1.78 1.08
CA LEU A 164 -9.37 -0.45 1.27
C LEU A 164 -10.49 0.59 1.31
N ASP A 165 -10.44 1.46 2.30
CA ASP A 165 -11.41 2.53 2.52
C ASP A 165 -11.00 3.83 1.83
N ASN A 166 -11.93 4.79 1.76
CA ASN A 166 -11.72 6.14 1.24
C ASN A 166 -11.29 6.20 -0.23
N ILE A 167 -11.75 5.27 -1.06
CA ILE A 167 -11.50 5.25 -2.49
C ILE A 167 -12.43 6.22 -3.21
N GLN A 168 -11.88 7.32 -3.73
CA GLN A 168 -12.65 8.25 -4.55
C GLN A 168 -12.91 7.70 -5.93
N GLN A 169 -11.87 7.15 -6.57
CA GLN A 169 -11.97 6.59 -7.90
C GLN A 169 -11.20 5.29 -8.01
N LEU A 170 -11.76 4.36 -8.77
CA LEU A 170 -11.16 3.11 -9.20
C LEU A 170 -11.33 3.05 -10.72
N GLY A 171 -10.24 2.85 -11.44
CA GLY A 171 -10.26 2.76 -12.88
C GLY A 171 -9.41 1.61 -13.40
N PHE A 172 -9.86 1.00 -14.49
CA PHE A 172 -9.15 -0.08 -15.17
C PHE A 172 -9.01 0.24 -16.66
N VAL A 173 -7.80 0.04 -17.18
CA VAL A 173 -7.48 0.15 -18.60
C VAL A 173 -6.82 -1.16 -19.05
N TYR A 174 -7.17 -1.63 -20.20
CA TYR A 174 -6.86 -2.98 -20.70
C TYR A 174 -5.90 -2.89 -21.87
N ALA A 175 -4.83 -3.66 -21.85
CA ALA A 175 -3.91 -3.80 -22.96
C ALA A 175 -4.38 -4.94 -23.85
N GLN A 176 -4.96 -4.59 -25.00
CA GLN A 176 -5.43 -5.55 -26.00
C GLN A 176 -4.38 -5.76 -27.08
N SER A 177 -4.12 -7.02 -27.43
CA SER A 177 -3.30 -7.36 -28.60
C SER A 177 -4.17 -7.27 -29.85
N LEU A 178 -3.74 -6.49 -30.80
CA LEU A 178 -4.41 -6.37 -32.10
C LEU A 178 -3.85 -7.40 -33.08
N PRO A 179 -4.70 -8.02 -33.92
CA PRO A 179 -4.25 -8.94 -34.97
C PRO A 179 -3.45 -8.15 -36.03
N GLY A 180 -2.30 -8.68 -36.41
CA GLY A 180 -1.43 -8.09 -37.45
C GLY A 180 -0.16 -8.91 -37.63
N ALA A 181 0.63 -8.58 -38.65
CA ALA A 181 1.91 -9.24 -38.91
C ALA A 181 2.91 -9.08 -37.74
N VAL A 182 2.80 -7.97 -36.99
CA VAL A 182 3.50 -7.73 -35.72
C VAL A 182 2.43 -7.45 -34.67
N PRO A 183 2.35 -8.23 -33.57
CA PRO A 183 1.39 -7.98 -32.50
C PRO A 183 1.59 -6.59 -31.91
N GLN A 184 0.61 -5.73 -32.04
CA GLN A 184 0.61 -4.39 -31.43
C GLN A 184 -0.26 -4.40 -30.19
N MET A 185 0.30 -3.88 -29.10
CA MET A 185 -0.44 -3.72 -27.84
C MET A 185 -1.05 -2.34 -27.81
N GLN A 186 -2.35 -2.26 -27.60
CA GLN A 186 -3.06 -0.99 -27.46
C GLN A 186 -3.81 -0.95 -26.12
N TRP A 187 -3.63 0.13 -25.40
CA TRP A 187 -4.37 0.40 -24.18
C TRP A 187 -5.78 0.92 -24.52
N ARG A 188 -6.78 0.27 -23.95
CA ARG A 188 -8.18 0.57 -24.23
C ARG A 188 -8.99 0.62 -22.94
N SER A 189 -10.00 1.49 -22.91
CA SER A 189 -11.04 1.44 -21.90
C SER A 189 -11.94 0.21 -22.13
N ALA A 190 -12.65 -0.24 -21.10
CA ALA A 190 -13.46 -1.47 -21.18
C ALA A 190 -14.48 -1.47 -22.32
N ASN A 191 -15.09 -0.34 -22.62
CA ASN A 191 -16.07 -0.19 -23.71
C ASN A 191 -15.44 -0.25 -25.12
N GLN A 192 -14.12 -0.15 -25.22
CA GLN A 192 -13.36 -0.23 -26.47
C GLN A 192 -12.72 -1.61 -26.68
N VAL A 193 -12.76 -2.48 -25.66
CA VAL A 193 -12.26 -3.84 -25.78
C VAL A 193 -13.22 -4.66 -26.64
N SER A 194 -12.77 -5.03 -27.84
CA SER A 194 -13.57 -5.83 -28.77
C SER A 194 -13.49 -7.32 -28.50
N ASP A 195 -12.36 -7.76 -27.98
CA ASP A 195 -12.10 -9.16 -27.63
C ASP A 195 -11.37 -9.27 -26.31
N TRP A 196 -12.04 -9.79 -25.30
CA TRP A 196 -11.48 -9.99 -23.96
C TRP A 196 -10.42 -11.11 -23.92
N GLN A 197 -10.46 -12.05 -24.86
CA GLN A 197 -9.44 -13.10 -24.96
C GLN A 197 -8.10 -12.55 -25.47
N ALA A 198 -8.13 -11.44 -26.21
CA ALA A 198 -6.94 -10.76 -26.71
C ALA A 198 -6.31 -9.78 -25.68
N VAL A 199 -6.91 -9.63 -24.50
CA VAL A 199 -6.33 -8.79 -23.44
C VAL A 199 -5.11 -9.49 -22.84
N ARG A 200 -3.97 -8.77 -22.79
CA ARG A 200 -2.67 -9.27 -22.33
C ARG A 200 -2.18 -8.56 -21.05
N GLY A 201 -2.79 -7.45 -20.71
CA GLY A 201 -2.40 -6.68 -19.54
C GLY A 201 -3.52 -5.80 -19.02
N LEU A 202 -3.36 -5.40 -17.79
CA LEU A 202 -4.28 -4.53 -17.07
C LEU A 202 -3.48 -3.42 -16.39
N GLN A 203 -3.95 -2.20 -16.50
CA GLN A 203 -3.53 -1.09 -15.67
C GLN A 203 -4.65 -0.73 -14.71
N ALA A 204 -4.37 -0.80 -13.41
CA ALA A 204 -5.29 -0.35 -12.36
C ALA A 204 -4.87 1.03 -11.87
N CYS A 205 -5.85 1.90 -11.67
CA CYS A 205 -5.70 3.22 -11.07
C CYS A 205 -6.60 3.31 -9.85
N ILE A 206 -6.03 3.63 -8.70
CA ILE A 206 -6.77 3.82 -7.45
C ILE A 206 -6.47 5.24 -6.94
N GLN A 207 -7.51 6.00 -6.67
CA GLN A 207 -7.41 7.33 -6.09
C GLN A 207 -8.10 7.34 -4.73
N THR A 208 -7.37 7.78 -3.70
CA THR A 208 -7.89 7.91 -2.34
C THR A 208 -8.18 9.37 -2.00
N LYS A 209 -9.15 9.61 -1.12
CA LYS A 209 -9.39 10.93 -0.55
C LYS A 209 -8.33 11.20 0.51
N GLN A 210 -7.54 12.24 0.33
CA GLN A 210 -6.63 12.71 1.35
C GLN A 210 -7.40 13.55 2.37
N ALA A 211 -7.32 13.21 3.65
CA ALA A 211 -7.94 14.00 4.71
C ALA A 211 -7.26 15.37 4.78
N GLY A 212 -8.05 16.44 4.69
CA GLY A 212 -7.58 17.83 4.90
C GLY A 212 -7.02 18.56 3.69
N ALA A 213 -6.86 17.93 2.55
CA ALA A 213 -6.49 18.62 1.31
C ALA A 213 -7.70 18.74 0.37
N SER A 214 -7.98 19.94 -0.11
CA SER A 214 -8.82 20.09 -1.29
C SER A 214 -8.15 19.33 -2.42
N PRO A 215 -8.84 18.38 -3.10
CA PRO A 215 -8.21 17.65 -4.18
C PRO A 215 -7.74 18.65 -5.23
N PRO A 216 -6.48 18.62 -5.65
CA PRO A 216 -6.11 19.31 -6.88
C PRO A 216 -7.01 18.76 -7.98
N ALA A 217 -7.60 19.63 -8.75
CA ALA A 217 -8.76 19.41 -9.61
C ALA A 217 -8.57 18.39 -10.78
N THR A 218 -7.52 17.57 -10.84
CA THR A 218 -7.10 17.01 -12.12
C THR A 218 -6.58 15.59 -12.19
N LEU A 219 -6.73 14.76 -11.16
CA LEU A 219 -6.33 13.35 -11.29
C LEU A 219 -7.56 12.44 -11.23
N SER A 220 -8.20 12.32 -12.36
CA SER A 220 -9.23 11.33 -12.59
C SER A 220 -8.62 10.05 -13.14
N CYS A 221 -8.98 8.91 -12.56
CA CYS A 221 -8.70 7.60 -13.17
C CYS A 221 -9.49 7.40 -14.49
N ASN A 222 -10.38 8.31 -14.83
CA ASN A 222 -11.26 8.25 -16.01
C ASN A 222 -10.73 8.96 -17.24
N THR A 223 -9.65 9.71 -17.17
CA THR A 223 -9.11 10.39 -18.33
C THR A 223 -7.90 9.66 -18.87
N GLU A 224 -7.91 9.48 -20.18
CA GLU A 224 -6.78 9.10 -20.99
C GLU A 224 -5.53 9.78 -20.45
N LEU A 225 -4.60 8.97 -19.96
CA LEU A 225 -3.16 9.30 -19.77
C LEU A 225 -2.78 10.76 -19.47
N ALA A 226 -3.48 11.46 -18.62
CA ALA A 226 -3.01 12.73 -18.13
C ALA A 226 -1.89 12.51 -17.13
N LEU A 227 -0.68 12.63 -17.58
CA LEU A 227 0.58 12.71 -16.86
C LEU A 227 0.67 13.99 -16.03
N ALA A 228 -0.20 14.24 -15.08
CA ALA A 228 -0.07 15.44 -14.26
C ALA A 228 -0.49 15.24 -12.81
N THR A 229 0.55 15.27 -11.98
CA THR A 229 0.61 15.77 -10.60
C THR A 229 -0.13 15.09 -9.43
N PRO A 230 0.27 15.38 -8.20
CA PRO A 230 0.35 14.47 -7.07
C PRO A 230 -0.91 14.42 -6.21
N ALA A 231 -1.99 13.92 -6.72
CA ALA A 231 -2.90 13.21 -5.85
C ALA A 231 -2.34 11.79 -5.73
N LEU A 232 -2.52 11.14 -4.61
CA LEU A 232 -2.07 9.76 -4.39
C LEU A 232 -2.85 8.80 -5.31
N ALA A 233 -2.62 8.91 -6.62
CA ALA A 233 -3.10 7.99 -7.62
C ALA A 233 -1.98 7.02 -7.94
N TRP A 234 -2.16 5.76 -7.58
CA TRP A 234 -1.22 4.70 -7.91
C TRP A 234 -1.68 3.97 -9.16
N ARG A 235 -0.73 3.75 -10.05
CA ARG A 235 -0.93 2.94 -11.26
C ARG A 235 -0.08 1.69 -11.14
N GLY A 236 -0.71 0.53 -11.25
CA GLY A 236 -0.03 -0.75 -11.34
C GLY A 236 -0.33 -1.39 -12.69
N VAL A 237 0.71 -1.88 -13.38
CA VAL A 237 0.57 -2.67 -14.60
C VAL A 237 0.77 -4.13 -14.24
N ALA A 238 -0.18 -4.98 -14.63
CA ALA A 238 -0.09 -6.41 -14.49
C ALA A 238 -0.19 -7.09 -15.86
N HIS A 239 0.65 -8.09 -16.09
CA HIS A 239 0.62 -8.89 -17.32
C HIS A 239 -0.09 -10.21 -17.06
N LEU A 240 -0.94 -10.62 -17.99
CA LEU A 240 -1.59 -11.91 -17.98
C LEU A 240 -0.60 -12.99 -18.45
N ARG A 241 -0.17 -13.88 -17.56
CA ARG A 241 0.81 -14.93 -17.87
C ARG A 241 0.24 -16.04 -18.75
N HIS A 242 -1.07 -16.25 -18.68
CA HIS A 242 -1.76 -17.38 -19.34
C HIS A 242 -2.64 -16.92 -20.50
N ALA A 243 -2.39 -15.74 -21.01
CA ALA A 243 -3.06 -15.29 -22.21
C ALA A 243 -2.61 -16.17 -23.40
N LYS A 244 -3.58 -16.74 -24.12
CA LYS A 244 -3.32 -17.59 -25.29
C LYS A 244 -2.48 -16.82 -26.32
N PRO A 245 -1.41 -17.41 -26.91
CA PRO A 245 -0.59 -16.75 -27.91
C PRO A 245 -1.41 -16.34 -29.15
#